data_5e76e44284ccdb1d2f4b198d538a4ad1
#
_entry.id   5e76e44284ccdb1d2f4b198d538a4ad1
#
_cell.length_a   1.000
_cell.length_b   1.000
_cell.length_c   1.000
_cell.angle_alpha   90.00
_cell.angle_beta   90.00
_cell.angle_gamma   90.00
#
_symmetry.space_group_name_H-M   'P 1'
#
loop_
_entity.id
_entity.type
_entity.pdbx_description
1 polymer ?
#
loop_
_entity_poly.entity_id
_entity_poly.type
_entity_poly.pdbx_seq_one_letter_code
_entity_poly.pdbx_strand_id
1 'polypeptide(L)'
;MRKLTGAVFLSLDGIMQAPGGPEEDPSGGFRFGGWTAPFWDEDMGPFEKILESEYDLLLAKRTYDIFSAYWPYNQDNPIGARFQRINKYVLTHSDEPLSWENSHKLSGDTAVAVEELKRSEGPDLLIQGSSTLYAPLISAGLIDRLVLMTFPVVLGEGKSIFDRSLKPSGLKLVDSFVSGTGVVTAIYEPAGDVKTGTFETKEPSEAELERREKWAREDA
;
A
#
# COMPACT_ATOMS: atom_id res chain seq x y z
N MET A 1 19.95 -4.00 7.69
CA MET A 1 18.76 -4.61 7.04
C MET A 1 17.99 -3.50 6.36
N ARG A 2 17.66 -3.67 5.08
CA ARG A 2 16.91 -2.69 4.28
C ARG A 2 15.53 -2.47 4.88
N LYS A 3 15.06 -1.22 4.96
CA LYS A 3 13.69 -0.93 5.37
C LYS A 3 12.74 -1.09 4.19
N LEU A 4 11.50 -1.48 4.47
CA LEU A 4 10.45 -1.60 3.48
C LEU A 4 9.35 -0.57 3.76
N THR A 5 9.17 0.35 2.82
CA THR A 5 8.11 1.35 2.83
C THR A 5 7.05 1.00 1.80
N GLY A 6 5.79 0.95 2.21
CA GLY A 6 4.65 0.92 1.28
C GLY A 6 4.09 2.33 1.09
N ALA A 7 4.07 2.83 -0.15
CA ALA A 7 3.46 4.11 -0.49
C ALA A 7 2.24 3.88 -1.39
N VAL A 8 1.07 4.33 -0.96
CA VAL A 8 -0.21 3.97 -1.57
C VAL A 8 -1.11 5.18 -1.74
N PHE A 9 -1.68 5.31 -2.93
CA PHE A 9 -2.82 6.19 -3.20
C PHE A 9 -4.09 5.43 -2.85
N LEU A 10 -4.93 6.01 -2.00
CA LEU A 10 -6.18 5.41 -1.53
C LEU A 10 -7.36 6.35 -1.73
N SER A 11 -8.49 5.82 -2.17
CA SER A 11 -9.76 6.47 -1.97
C SER A 11 -10.17 6.42 -0.48
N LEU A 12 -11.18 7.18 -0.07
CA LEU A 12 -11.70 7.15 1.30
C LEU A 12 -12.21 5.76 1.72
N ASP A 13 -12.66 4.96 0.77
CA ASP A 13 -13.09 3.57 0.97
C ASP A 13 -11.97 2.53 0.74
N GLY A 14 -10.71 3.00 0.65
CA GLY A 14 -9.52 2.14 0.65
C GLY A 14 -9.17 1.48 -0.67
N ILE A 15 -9.72 1.95 -1.78
CA ILE A 15 -9.39 1.44 -3.12
C ILE A 15 -8.10 2.08 -3.62
N MET A 16 -7.23 1.28 -4.23
CA MET A 16 -5.95 1.70 -4.79
C MET A 16 -5.78 1.40 -6.28
N GLN A 17 -6.81 0.82 -6.94
CA GLN A 17 -6.71 0.38 -8.33
C GLN A 17 -6.60 1.54 -9.30
N ALA A 18 -5.70 1.43 -10.30
CA ALA A 18 -5.56 2.33 -11.44
C ALA A 18 -5.57 3.84 -11.09
N PRO A 19 -4.75 4.32 -10.15
CA PRO A 19 -4.77 5.72 -9.74
C PRO A 19 -4.28 6.68 -10.85
N GLY A 20 -3.35 6.25 -11.71
CA GLY A 20 -2.61 7.12 -12.62
C GLY A 20 -3.29 7.35 -13.97
N GLY A 21 -4.17 6.45 -14.44
CA GLY A 21 -4.80 6.62 -15.76
C GLY A 21 -5.98 5.69 -16.02
N PRO A 22 -6.86 6.07 -16.99
CA PRO A 22 -8.07 5.30 -17.31
C PRO A 22 -7.79 3.86 -17.74
N GLU A 23 -6.70 3.62 -18.48
CA GLU A 23 -6.32 2.32 -19.03
C GLU A 23 -5.24 1.60 -18.20
N GLU A 24 -4.90 2.12 -17.00
CA GLU A 24 -3.81 1.56 -16.20
C GLU A 24 -4.12 0.15 -15.71
N ASP A 25 -5.30 -0.09 -15.16
CA ASP A 25 -5.76 -1.42 -14.72
C ASP A 25 -7.29 -1.54 -14.79
N PRO A 26 -7.87 -1.84 -15.96
CA PRO A 26 -9.32 -2.00 -16.12
C PRO A 26 -9.82 -3.38 -15.67
N SER A 27 -8.98 -4.22 -15.05
CA SER A 27 -9.36 -5.57 -14.63
C SER A 27 -10.53 -5.56 -13.64
N GLY A 28 -11.36 -6.58 -13.70
CA GLY A 28 -12.58 -6.65 -12.87
C GLY A 28 -13.70 -5.70 -13.32
N GLY A 29 -13.55 -5.04 -14.46
CA GLY A 29 -14.52 -4.05 -14.95
C GLY A 29 -14.37 -2.67 -14.29
N PHE A 30 -13.25 -2.40 -13.62
CA PHE A 30 -12.98 -1.11 -12.97
C PHE A 30 -12.90 0.02 -14.02
N ARG A 31 -13.66 1.09 -13.81
CA ARG A 31 -13.89 2.17 -14.78
C ARG A 31 -13.52 3.58 -14.28
N PHE A 32 -12.97 3.67 -13.08
CA PHE A 32 -12.59 4.95 -12.48
C PHE A 32 -11.08 5.23 -12.56
N GLY A 33 -10.36 4.60 -13.51
CA GLY A 33 -8.92 4.80 -13.66
C GLY A 33 -8.56 6.29 -13.83
N GLY A 34 -7.44 6.71 -13.22
CA GLY A 34 -7.00 8.10 -13.20
C GLY A 34 -7.69 8.98 -12.16
N TRP A 35 -8.38 8.40 -11.19
CA TRP A 35 -9.15 9.10 -10.16
C TRP A 35 -8.33 10.02 -9.26
N THR A 36 -7.01 9.90 -9.23
CA THR A 36 -6.14 10.80 -8.45
C THR A 36 -5.86 12.13 -9.16
N ALA A 37 -5.89 12.15 -10.50
CA ALA A 37 -5.46 13.28 -11.30
C ALA A 37 -6.16 14.62 -10.95
N PRO A 38 -7.48 14.67 -10.68
CA PRO A 38 -8.15 15.91 -10.29
C PRO A 38 -7.70 16.50 -8.95
N PHE A 39 -7.05 15.69 -8.12
CA PHE A 39 -6.62 16.07 -6.76
C PHE A 39 -5.10 16.23 -6.63
N TRP A 40 -4.37 16.06 -7.75
CA TRP A 40 -2.91 16.22 -7.72
C TRP A 40 -2.56 17.67 -7.39
N ASP A 41 -1.60 17.84 -6.45
CA ASP A 41 -1.12 19.14 -5.99
C ASP A 41 0.39 19.25 -6.27
N GLU A 42 0.91 20.47 -6.35
CA GLU A 42 2.35 20.71 -6.47
C GLU A 42 3.09 20.31 -5.17
N ASP A 43 2.41 20.40 -4.02
CA ASP A 43 2.92 19.96 -2.72
C ASP A 43 2.12 18.74 -2.23
N MET A 44 2.73 17.57 -2.31
CA MET A 44 2.22 16.31 -1.77
C MET A 44 2.90 15.92 -0.45
N GLY A 45 3.64 16.86 0.13
CA GLY A 45 4.22 16.76 1.46
C GLY A 45 5.24 15.61 1.62
N PRO A 46 5.11 14.75 2.65
CA PRO A 46 6.09 13.72 2.93
C PRO A 46 6.32 12.71 1.81
N PHE A 47 5.37 12.57 0.86
CA PHE A 47 5.51 11.65 -0.27
C PHE A 47 6.66 12.05 -1.20
N GLU A 48 6.85 13.33 -1.46
CA GLU A 48 7.95 13.83 -2.29
C GLU A 48 9.30 13.46 -1.71
N LYS A 49 9.48 13.60 -0.39
CA LYS A 49 10.71 13.22 0.31
C LYS A 49 11.03 11.72 0.17
N ILE A 50 9.99 10.88 0.09
CA ILE A 50 10.17 9.45 -0.15
C ILE A 50 10.67 9.22 -1.57
N LEU A 51 10.07 9.89 -2.56
CA LEU A 51 10.51 9.79 -3.94
C LEU A 51 11.94 10.32 -4.16
N GLU A 52 12.39 11.26 -3.35
CA GLU A 52 13.76 11.80 -3.37
C GLU A 52 14.79 10.92 -2.65
N SER A 53 14.35 10.05 -1.74
CA SER A 53 15.25 9.18 -0.97
C SER A 53 15.88 8.07 -1.82
N GLU A 54 16.89 7.39 -1.31
CA GLU A 54 17.51 6.22 -1.96
C GLU A 54 16.64 4.97 -1.72
N TYR A 55 16.16 4.35 -2.79
CA TYR A 55 15.37 3.10 -2.74
C TYR A 55 15.49 2.28 -4.01
N ASP A 56 15.20 0.99 -3.88
CA ASP A 56 14.85 0.08 -4.99
C ASP A 56 13.34 -0.22 -4.95
N LEU A 57 12.75 -0.58 -6.10
CA LEU A 57 11.33 -0.94 -6.17
C LEU A 57 11.10 -2.41 -5.84
N LEU A 58 10.04 -2.67 -5.06
CA LEU A 58 9.46 -4.00 -4.89
C LEU A 58 8.07 -4.02 -5.53
N LEU A 59 7.89 -4.84 -6.55
CA LEU A 59 6.70 -4.89 -7.39
C LEU A 59 6.16 -6.33 -7.48
N ALA A 60 4.85 -6.49 -7.62
CA ALA A 60 4.29 -7.73 -8.17
C ALA A 60 4.17 -7.59 -9.70
N LYS A 61 4.03 -8.74 -10.39
CA LYS A 61 4.08 -8.83 -11.85
C LYS A 61 3.16 -7.83 -12.56
N ARG A 62 1.90 -7.67 -12.12
CA ARG A 62 0.96 -6.76 -12.78
C ARG A 62 1.43 -5.29 -12.73
N THR A 63 1.87 -4.82 -11.57
CA THR A 63 2.40 -3.44 -11.46
C THR A 63 3.71 -3.29 -12.25
N TYR A 64 4.55 -4.33 -12.26
CA TYR A 64 5.73 -4.35 -13.12
C TYR A 64 5.34 -4.20 -14.60
N ASP A 65 4.34 -4.92 -15.09
CA ASP A 65 3.89 -4.84 -16.47
C ASP A 65 3.39 -3.44 -16.83
N ILE A 66 2.60 -2.82 -15.96
CA ILE A 66 2.14 -1.45 -16.12
C ILE A 66 3.33 -0.48 -16.18
N PHE A 67 4.25 -0.59 -15.22
CA PHE A 67 5.39 0.32 -15.10
C PHE A 67 6.40 0.15 -16.25
N SER A 68 6.69 -1.07 -16.65
CA SER A 68 7.62 -1.37 -17.75
C SER A 68 7.08 -0.96 -19.12
N ALA A 69 5.76 -0.88 -19.27
CA ALA A 69 5.13 -0.39 -20.48
C ALA A 69 5.07 1.15 -20.57
N TYR A 70 5.27 1.84 -19.45
CA TYR A 70 5.12 3.30 -19.37
C TYR A 70 6.44 4.04 -19.10
N TRP A 71 7.13 3.71 -18.00
CA TRP A 71 8.25 4.51 -17.50
C TRP A 71 9.49 4.55 -18.39
N PRO A 72 9.89 3.46 -19.10
CA PRO A 72 11.01 3.51 -20.03
C PRO A 72 10.84 4.54 -21.17
N TYR A 73 9.61 4.89 -21.50
CA TYR A 73 9.25 5.83 -22.55
C TYR A 73 8.97 7.25 -22.05
N ASN A 74 9.05 7.47 -20.73
CA ASN A 74 8.75 8.75 -20.06
C ASN A 74 9.91 9.20 -19.16
N GLN A 75 11.13 9.15 -19.68
CA GLN A 75 12.35 9.47 -18.92
C GLN A 75 12.58 10.98 -18.74
N ASP A 76 11.88 11.83 -19.45
CA ASP A 76 11.85 13.28 -19.23
C ASP A 76 11.19 13.63 -17.87
N ASN A 77 10.36 12.72 -17.33
CA ASN A 77 9.82 12.81 -16.00
C ASN A 77 10.89 12.34 -14.98
N PRO A 78 11.18 13.11 -13.91
CA PRO A 78 12.17 12.74 -12.89
C PRO A 78 11.94 11.35 -12.26
N ILE A 79 10.68 10.93 -12.08
CA ILE A 79 10.32 9.61 -11.58
C ILE A 79 10.72 8.53 -12.60
N GLY A 80 10.39 8.73 -13.88
CA GLY A 80 10.76 7.81 -14.96
C GLY A 80 12.26 7.66 -15.10
N ALA A 81 13.01 8.77 -15.10
CA ALA A 81 14.46 8.77 -15.11
C ALA A 81 15.08 8.01 -13.93
N ARG A 82 14.45 8.13 -12.74
CA ARG A 82 14.88 7.40 -11.55
C ARG A 82 14.58 5.90 -11.65
N PHE A 83 13.37 5.53 -12.02
CA PHE A 83 12.94 4.14 -12.16
C PHE A 83 13.75 3.37 -13.20
N GLN A 84 14.27 4.05 -14.22
CA GLN A 84 15.19 3.44 -15.19
C GLN A 84 16.49 2.97 -14.53
N ARG A 85 17.02 3.69 -13.55
CA ARG A 85 18.35 3.43 -12.96
C ARG A 85 18.33 2.47 -11.77
N ILE A 86 17.28 2.51 -10.93
CA ILE A 86 17.19 1.70 -9.70
C ILE A 86 16.84 0.23 -10.01
N ASN A 87 17.09 -0.66 -9.05
CA ASN A 87 16.67 -2.05 -9.17
C ASN A 87 15.15 -2.19 -8.99
N LYS A 88 14.57 -3.13 -9.72
CA LYS A 88 13.16 -3.55 -9.61
C LYS A 88 13.14 -5.03 -9.23
N TYR A 89 12.77 -5.32 -7.99
CA TYR A 89 12.56 -6.67 -7.51
C TYR A 89 11.11 -7.07 -7.76
N VAL A 90 10.89 -8.09 -8.59
CA VAL A 90 9.56 -8.44 -9.09
C VAL A 90 9.14 -9.81 -8.58
N LEU A 91 8.18 -9.82 -7.67
CA LEU A 91 7.58 -11.06 -7.19
C LEU A 91 6.62 -11.62 -8.23
N THR A 92 6.95 -12.80 -8.75
CA THR A 92 6.17 -13.45 -9.80
C THR A 92 6.38 -14.97 -9.84
N HIS A 93 5.31 -15.68 -10.20
CA HIS A 93 5.36 -17.10 -10.54
C HIS A 93 5.47 -17.35 -12.05
N SER A 94 5.37 -16.29 -12.87
CA SER A 94 5.50 -16.40 -14.33
C SER A 94 6.95 -16.67 -14.73
N ASP A 95 7.14 -17.47 -15.77
CA ASP A 95 8.46 -17.68 -16.40
C ASP A 95 8.75 -16.67 -17.51
N GLU A 96 7.86 -15.74 -17.77
CA GLU A 96 8.11 -14.65 -18.70
C GLU A 96 9.32 -13.81 -18.27
N PRO A 97 10.21 -13.48 -19.22
CA PRO A 97 11.39 -12.66 -18.92
C PRO A 97 10.97 -11.24 -18.51
N LEU A 98 11.72 -10.67 -17.56
CA LEU A 98 11.59 -9.28 -17.18
C LEU A 98 12.44 -8.44 -18.12
N SER A 99 11.80 -7.71 -19.04
CA SER A 99 12.48 -6.99 -20.13
C SER A 99 13.01 -5.60 -19.74
N TRP A 100 12.51 -5.03 -18.64
CA TRP A 100 12.97 -3.72 -18.18
C TRP A 100 14.33 -3.86 -17.47
N GLU A 101 15.29 -2.99 -17.80
CA GLU A 101 16.64 -3.00 -17.21
C GLU A 101 16.59 -3.01 -15.67
N ASN A 102 17.61 -3.60 -15.05
CA ASN A 102 17.74 -3.70 -13.59
C ASN A 102 16.54 -4.38 -12.90
N SER A 103 15.89 -5.32 -13.60
CA SER A 103 14.79 -6.11 -13.04
C SER A 103 15.26 -7.49 -12.59
N HIS A 104 14.88 -7.86 -11.37
CA HIS A 104 15.29 -9.10 -10.71
C HIS A 104 14.04 -9.89 -10.29
N LYS A 105 13.93 -11.14 -10.76
CA LYS A 105 12.83 -12.02 -10.39
C LYS A 105 12.98 -12.48 -8.95
N LEU A 106 11.90 -12.35 -8.18
CA LEU A 106 11.70 -13.03 -6.89
C LEU A 106 10.64 -14.10 -7.07
N SER A 107 10.83 -15.27 -6.43
CA SER A 107 9.94 -16.42 -6.55
C SER A 107 9.69 -17.05 -5.18
N GLY A 108 8.63 -17.85 -5.07
CA GLY A 108 8.27 -18.55 -3.85
C GLY A 108 7.27 -17.78 -2.98
N ASP A 109 7.28 -18.07 -1.69
CA ASP A 109 6.44 -17.37 -0.72
C ASP A 109 6.82 -15.90 -0.60
N THR A 110 5.83 -15.02 -0.63
CA THR A 110 6.01 -13.56 -0.63
C THR A 110 6.79 -13.08 0.59
N ALA A 111 6.42 -13.56 1.79
CA ALA A 111 7.04 -13.09 3.02
C ALA A 111 8.48 -13.58 3.13
N VAL A 112 8.74 -14.84 2.78
CA VAL A 112 10.10 -15.42 2.80
C VAL A 112 11.02 -14.69 1.82
N ALA A 113 10.60 -14.52 0.56
CA ALA A 113 11.41 -13.87 -0.46
C ALA A 113 11.73 -12.41 -0.11
N VAL A 114 10.76 -11.68 0.46
CA VAL A 114 10.96 -10.28 0.85
C VAL A 114 11.80 -10.17 2.13
N GLU A 115 11.68 -11.11 3.07
CA GLU A 115 12.54 -11.14 4.25
C GLU A 115 14.02 -11.38 3.86
N GLU A 116 14.29 -12.30 2.93
CA GLU A 116 15.63 -12.52 2.41
C GLU A 116 16.16 -11.27 1.68
N LEU A 117 15.34 -10.64 0.85
CA LEU A 117 15.70 -9.39 0.18
C LEU A 117 16.02 -8.27 1.18
N LYS A 118 15.26 -8.13 2.25
CA LYS A 118 15.54 -7.15 3.31
C LYS A 118 16.90 -7.38 4.01
N ARG A 119 17.37 -8.63 4.07
CA ARG A 119 18.70 -8.98 4.64
C ARG A 119 19.85 -8.73 3.69
N SER A 120 19.60 -8.56 2.39
CA SER A 120 20.64 -8.25 1.41
C SER A 120 21.17 -6.82 1.57
N GLU A 121 22.31 -6.54 0.95
CA GLU A 121 22.85 -5.19 0.84
C GLU A 121 22.11 -4.39 -0.23
N GLY A 122 22.00 -3.08 -0.04
CA GLY A 122 21.38 -2.16 -0.97
C GLY A 122 20.58 -1.05 -0.29
N PRO A 123 19.99 -0.14 -1.09
CA PRO A 123 19.08 0.89 -0.60
C PRO A 123 17.83 0.30 0.04
N ASP A 124 17.03 1.12 0.71
CA ASP A 124 15.72 0.74 1.23
C ASP A 124 14.79 0.27 0.09
N LEU A 125 13.69 -0.35 0.43
CA LEU A 125 12.73 -0.90 -0.52
C LEU A 125 11.44 -0.05 -0.51
N LEU A 126 10.92 0.25 -1.70
CA LEU A 126 9.66 0.96 -1.87
C LEU A 126 8.65 0.09 -2.63
N ILE A 127 7.50 -0.16 -2.03
CA ILE A 127 6.33 -0.68 -2.73
C ILE A 127 5.51 0.50 -3.20
N GLN A 128 5.40 0.66 -4.52
CA GLN A 128 4.52 1.65 -5.12
C GLN A 128 3.52 0.92 -6.02
N GLY A 129 2.39 0.59 -5.47
CA GLY A 129 1.41 -0.27 -6.11
C GLY A 129 1.48 -1.72 -5.65
N SER A 130 0.89 -2.66 -6.44
CA SER A 130 0.78 -4.11 -6.16
C SER A 130 -0.03 -4.43 -4.90
N SER A 131 -1.35 -4.28 -4.99
CA SER A 131 -2.28 -4.60 -3.87
C SER A 131 -2.03 -5.97 -3.23
N THR A 132 -1.60 -6.95 -4.03
CA THR A 132 -1.34 -8.32 -3.59
C THR A 132 -0.13 -8.48 -2.67
N LEU A 133 0.76 -7.49 -2.57
CA LEU A 133 1.93 -7.54 -1.69
C LEU A 133 1.60 -7.12 -0.25
N TYR A 134 0.60 -6.25 -0.05
CA TYR A 134 0.37 -5.64 1.26
C TYR A 134 -0.11 -6.62 2.31
N ALA A 135 -1.15 -7.41 2.04
CA ALA A 135 -1.71 -8.32 3.02
C ALA A 135 -0.69 -9.33 3.58
N PRO A 136 0.08 -10.08 2.77
CA PRO A 136 1.08 -11.00 3.29
C PRO A 136 2.22 -10.29 4.03
N LEU A 137 2.67 -9.12 3.55
CA LEU A 137 3.80 -8.41 4.14
C LEU A 137 3.43 -7.68 5.45
N ILE A 138 2.22 -7.11 5.54
CA ILE A 138 1.69 -6.56 6.79
C ILE A 138 1.52 -7.69 7.83
N SER A 139 0.91 -8.81 7.43
CA SER A 139 0.67 -9.95 8.32
C SER A 139 1.96 -10.61 8.82
N ALA A 140 3.04 -10.54 8.04
CA ALA A 140 4.38 -11.00 8.43
C ALA A 140 5.19 -9.96 9.22
N GLY A 141 4.68 -8.73 9.41
CA GLY A 141 5.40 -7.66 10.09
C GLY A 141 6.62 -7.15 9.32
N LEU A 142 6.64 -7.29 8.00
CA LEU A 142 7.79 -6.95 7.15
C LEU A 142 7.77 -5.51 6.66
N ILE A 143 6.62 -4.83 6.69
CA ILE A 143 6.50 -3.41 6.33
C ILE A 143 6.92 -2.57 7.53
N ASP A 144 7.99 -1.78 7.35
CA ASP A 144 8.51 -0.89 8.40
C ASP A 144 7.75 0.44 8.43
N ARG A 145 7.19 0.88 7.29
CA ARG A 145 6.47 2.15 7.16
C ARG A 145 5.37 2.07 6.11
N LEU A 146 4.19 2.59 6.43
CA LEU A 146 3.09 2.81 5.48
C LEU A 146 2.89 4.30 5.28
N VAL A 147 2.92 4.73 4.03
CA VAL A 147 2.60 6.08 3.59
C VAL A 147 1.30 6.02 2.81
N LEU A 148 0.24 6.46 3.42
CA LEU A 148 -1.11 6.41 2.85
C LEU A 148 -1.51 7.82 2.42
N MET A 149 -1.68 8.01 1.12
CA MET A 149 -2.26 9.22 0.54
C MET A 149 -3.72 8.97 0.27
N THR A 150 -4.57 9.51 1.13
CA THR A 150 -6.03 9.34 1.05
C THR A 150 -6.64 10.51 0.32
N PHE A 151 -7.21 10.21 -0.83
CA PHE A 151 -7.86 11.17 -1.72
C PHE A 151 -9.35 11.33 -1.34
N PRO A 152 -9.93 12.54 -1.46
CA PRO A 152 -11.31 12.82 -1.04
C PRO A 152 -12.34 12.29 -2.05
N VAL A 153 -12.31 10.98 -2.32
CA VAL A 153 -13.20 10.29 -3.26
C VAL A 153 -13.60 8.92 -2.72
N VAL A 154 -14.80 8.48 -3.02
CA VAL A 154 -15.33 7.13 -2.75
C VAL A 154 -15.59 6.47 -4.08
N LEU A 155 -15.02 5.29 -4.32
CA LEU A 155 -15.11 4.57 -5.59
C LEU A 155 -16.09 3.39 -5.55
N GLY A 156 -16.29 2.76 -4.38
CA GLY A 156 -17.25 1.69 -4.16
C GLY A 156 -16.84 0.31 -4.68
N GLU A 157 -15.90 0.23 -5.60
CA GLU A 157 -15.41 -1.00 -6.21
C GLU A 157 -13.92 -0.89 -6.52
N GLY A 158 -13.21 -2.02 -6.61
CA GLY A 158 -11.79 -2.08 -6.98
C GLY A 158 -10.91 -2.82 -5.98
N LYS A 159 -9.60 -2.83 -6.23
CA LYS A 159 -8.60 -3.49 -5.39
C LYS A 159 -8.24 -2.63 -4.20
N SER A 160 -8.20 -3.24 -3.01
CA SER A 160 -7.80 -2.60 -1.75
C SER A 160 -6.52 -3.23 -1.21
N ILE A 161 -5.78 -2.47 -0.38
CA ILE A 161 -4.67 -3.01 0.40
C ILE A 161 -5.14 -3.67 1.70
N PHE A 162 -6.33 -3.27 2.18
CA PHE A 162 -6.92 -3.77 3.41
C PHE A 162 -8.00 -4.79 3.08
N ASP A 163 -7.61 -6.05 2.92
CA ASP A 163 -8.54 -7.14 2.73
C ASP A 163 -8.80 -7.91 4.05
N ARG A 164 -9.78 -8.81 4.02
CA ARG A 164 -10.18 -9.59 5.20
C ARG A 164 -9.14 -10.62 5.66
N SER A 165 -8.08 -10.84 4.88
CA SER A 165 -6.99 -11.76 5.25
C SER A 165 -5.95 -11.15 6.17
N LEU A 166 -6.00 -9.83 6.38
CA LEU A 166 -5.06 -9.13 7.25
C LEU A 166 -5.22 -9.56 8.71
N LYS A 167 -4.09 -9.81 9.35
CA LYS A 167 -4.06 -9.95 10.80
C LYS A 167 -4.25 -8.58 11.47
N PRO A 168 -5.13 -8.46 12.48
CA PRO A 168 -5.25 -7.25 13.25
C PRO A 168 -3.90 -6.81 13.82
N SER A 169 -3.55 -5.53 13.63
CA SER A 169 -2.30 -4.94 14.13
C SER A 169 -2.49 -3.46 14.45
N GLY A 170 -1.79 -2.98 15.45
CA GLY A 170 -1.75 -1.58 15.82
C GLY A 170 -0.78 -0.81 14.93
N LEU A 171 -1.13 0.43 14.62
CA LEU A 171 -0.29 1.37 13.89
C LEU A 171 -0.13 2.65 14.71
N LYS A 172 1.04 3.28 14.61
CA LYS A 172 1.34 4.59 15.20
C LYS A 172 1.50 5.60 14.07
N LEU A 173 0.73 6.67 14.10
CA LEU A 173 0.95 7.84 13.24
C LEU A 173 2.25 8.53 13.66
N VAL A 174 3.15 8.76 12.70
CA VAL A 174 4.43 9.42 12.93
C VAL A 174 4.56 10.76 12.23
N ASP A 175 3.81 10.94 11.13
CA ASP A 175 3.73 12.23 10.42
C ASP A 175 2.43 12.30 9.61
N SER A 176 1.96 13.52 9.31
CA SER A 176 0.79 13.74 8.47
C SER A 176 0.83 15.11 7.79
N PHE A 177 0.20 15.19 6.63
CA PHE A 177 0.10 16.40 5.82
C PHE A 177 -1.25 16.42 5.09
N VAL A 178 -1.77 17.62 4.86
CA VAL A 178 -2.99 17.81 4.04
C VAL A 178 -2.65 18.79 2.92
N SER A 179 -2.81 18.35 1.68
CA SER A 179 -2.59 19.20 0.50
C SER A 179 -3.69 20.23 0.31
N GLY A 180 -3.45 21.23 -0.55
CA GLY A 180 -4.44 22.25 -0.91
C GLY A 180 -5.69 21.68 -1.58
N THR A 181 -5.59 20.51 -2.19
CA THR A 181 -6.69 19.77 -2.85
C THR A 181 -7.42 18.81 -1.92
N GLY A 182 -7.02 18.71 -0.65
CA GLY A 182 -7.66 17.89 0.36
C GLY A 182 -7.16 16.43 0.42
N VAL A 183 -6.05 16.11 -0.22
CA VAL A 183 -5.38 14.81 -0.06
C VAL A 183 -4.70 14.75 1.30
N VAL A 184 -5.01 13.72 2.09
CA VAL A 184 -4.39 13.46 3.40
C VAL A 184 -3.27 12.45 3.24
N THR A 185 -2.02 12.89 3.41
CA THR A 185 -0.87 12.00 3.49
C THR A 185 -0.58 11.68 4.95
N ALA A 186 -0.62 10.40 5.33
CA ALA A 186 -0.34 9.94 6.67
C ALA A 186 0.74 8.85 6.67
N ILE A 187 1.73 8.99 7.54
CA ILE A 187 2.82 8.03 7.70
C ILE A 187 2.61 7.25 8.99
N TYR A 188 2.55 5.94 8.85
CA TYR A 188 2.38 5.01 9.96
C TYR A 188 3.56 4.06 10.09
N GLU A 189 3.87 3.69 11.32
CA GLU A 189 4.79 2.61 11.67
C GLU A 189 4.06 1.53 12.47
N PRO A 190 4.47 0.24 12.39
CA PRO A 190 3.90 -0.83 13.22
C PRO A 190 3.99 -0.51 14.71
N ALA A 191 2.93 -0.77 15.47
CA ALA A 191 2.85 -0.52 16.91
C ALA A 191 2.41 -1.78 17.73
N GLY A 192 2.63 -2.96 17.17
CA GLY A 192 2.31 -4.24 17.80
C GLY A 192 0.83 -4.61 17.71
N ASP A 193 0.30 -5.25 18.74
CA ASP A 193 -1.07 -5.74 18.75
C ASP A 193 -2.10 -4.62 18.89
N VAL A 194 -3.32 -4.88 18.41
CA VAL A 194 -4.47 -3.99 18.63
C VAL A 194 -4.75 -3.89 20.12
N LYS A 195 -4.74 -2.67 20.65
CA LYS A 195 -5.12 -2.37 22.02
C LYS A 195 -6.61 -2.05 22.06
N THR A 196 -7.34 -2.75 22.90
CA THR A 196 -8.75 -2.48 23.17
C THR A 196 -8.91 -1.81 24.52
N GLY A 197 -10.04 -1.13 24.71
CA GLY A 197 -10.39 -0.46 25.95
C GLY A 197 -11.91 -0.31 26.06
N THR A 198 -12.38 0.28 27.14
CA THR A 198 -13.80 0.57 27.35
C THR A 198 -14.00 2.03 27.75
N PHE A 199 -15.10 2.61 27.31
CA PHE A 199 -15.62 3.89 27.78
C PHE A 199 -16.62 3.72 28.94
N GLU A 200 -16.90 2.49 29.37
CA GLU A 200 -17.79 2.21 30.50
C GLU A 200 -17.16 2.74 31.80
N THR A 201 -17.90 3.61 32.47
CA THR A 201 -17.48 4.22 33.76
C THR A 201 -18.24 3.68 34.95
N LYS A 202 -19.24 2.83 34.74
CA LYS A 202 -20.13 2.23 35.75
C LYS A 202 -20.36 0.76 35.43
N GLU A 203 -20.80 0.02 36.43
CA GLU A 203 -21.33 -1.34 36.23
C GLU A 203 -22.48 -1.32 35.21
N PRO A 204 -22.54 -2.32 34.30
CA PRO A 204 -23.60 -2.39 33.32
C PRO A 204 -24.97 -2.52 33.96
N SER A 205 -25.97 -1.83 33.39
CA SER A 205 -27.37 -1.96 33.82
C SER A 205 -27.94 -3.34 33.48
N GLU A 206 -29.04 -3.72 34.15
CA GLU A 206 -29.77 -4.98 33.83
C GLU A 206 -30.15 -5.06 32.33
N ALA A 207 -30.61 -3.97 31.74
CA ALA A 207 -30.96 -3.89 30.34
C ALA A 207 -29.76 -4.13 29.42
N GLU A 208 -28.57 -3.65 29.80
CA GLU A 208 -27.34 -3.90 29.05
C GLU A 208 -26.88 -5.38 29.17
N LEU A 209 -27.01 -5.98 30.31
CA LEU A 209 -26.72 -7.41 30.49
C LEU A 209 -27.67 -8.28 29.66
N GLU A 210 -28.98 -7.97 29.68
CA GLU A 210 -29.97 -8.66 28.83
C GLU A 210 -29.67 -8.51 27.33
N ARG A 211 -29.26 -7.31 26.89
CA ARG A 211 -28.82 -7.08 25.49
C ARG A 211 -27.63 -7.95 25.12
N ARG A 212 -26.60 -8.02 25.97
CA ARG A 212 -25.40 -8.85 25.73
C ARG A 212 -25.76 -10.32 25.61
N GLU A 213 -26.59 -10.83 26.52
CA GLU A 213 -27.05 -12.21 26.50
C GLU A 213 -27.88 -12.53 25.24
N LYS A 214 -28.74 -11.59 24.83
CA LYS A 214 -29.54 -11.76 23.60
C LYS A 214 -28.63 -11.91 22.38
N TRP A 215 -27.68 -11.02 22.19
CA TRP A 215 -26.77 -11.06 21.03
C TRP A 215 -25.84 -12.29 21.04
N ALA A 216 -25.35 -12.67 22.19
CA ALA A 216 -24.56 -13.91 22.32
C ALA A 216 -25.35 -15.16 21.90
N ARG A 217 -26.69 -15.14 22.03
CA ARG A 217 -27.57 -16.24 21.55
C ARG A 217 -27.88 -16.14 20.06
N GLU A 218 -27.91 -14.94 19.49
CA GLU A 218 -28.16 -14.72 18.05
C GLU A 218 -26.91 -15.09 17.20
N ASP A 219 -25.72 -14.98 17.74
CA ASP A 219 -24.42 -15.25 17.06
C ASP A 219 -23.92 -16.68 17.28
N ALA A 220 -24.61 -17.51 18.07
CA ALA A 220 -24.26 -18.93 18.35
C ALA A 220 -24.94 -19.91 17.37
#